data_098e0abead0fb8146c63a9bbb9068525
#
_entry.id   098e0abead0fb8146c63a9bbb9068525
#
_cell.length_a   1.000
_cell.length_b   1.000
_cell.length_c   1.000
_cell.angle_alpha   90.00
_cell.angle_beta   90.00
_cell.angle_gamma   90.00
#
_symmetry.space_group_name_H-M   'P 1'
#
loop_
_entity.id
_entity.type
_entity.pdbx_description
1 polymer ?
#
loop_
_entity_poly.entity_id
_entity_poly.type
_entity_poly.pdbx_seq_one_letter_code
_entity_poly.pdbx_strand_id
1 'polypeptide(L)'
;RAGFLYSERAVQGMVDRARQHGADLRGEQRVLDWEATDSGVTVRTVDEVFQADRLIIAAGAWTSALLGELGVPLRVTRQVLGWVQPPDLHPFAADQFPVWVLDGNAGQGVYYGFPHTPDGSGGEGLKLALHWPGTDVEADAVDRNPLPGDADAIYDALERFLPAGRGPLLSQRVCLYTNTPDGHFIVDRLPENPRVSLACGFSGHGFKFASVMGEVLADLAIEGKTDWPIGFLGLSRFSQS
;
A
#
# COMPACT_ATOMS: atom_id res chain seq x y z
N ARG A 1 20.12 -10.32 -4.53
CA ARG A 1 19.01 -11.29 -4.69
C ARG A 1 17.71 -10.52 -4.59
N ALA A 2 16.72 -10.87 -5.42
CA ALA A 2 15.37 -10.35 -5.37
C ALA A 2 14.39 -11.46 -4.96
N GLY A 3 13.18 -11.08 -4.55
CA GLY A 3 12.15 -12.02 -4.15
C GLY A 3 10.80 -11.33 -3.99
N PHE A 4 9.83 -12.04 -3.50
CA PHE A 4 8.49 -11.53 -3.21
C PHE A 4 7.98 -12.09 -1.88
N LEU A 5 6.95 -11.45 -1.35
CA LEU A 5 6.26 -11.84 -0.13
C LEU A 5 4.82 -12.21 -0.45
N TYR A 6 4.28 -13.19 0.24
CA TYR A 6 2.84 -13.43 0.30
C TYR A 6 2.22 -12.41 1.26
N SER A 7 1.69 -11.33 0.71
CA SER A 7 1.25 -10.17 1.50
C SER A 7 0.21 -10.51 2.55
N GLU A 8 -0.78 -11.32 2.20
CA GLU A 8 -1.83 -11.74 3.12
C GLU A 8 -1.29 -12.56 4.28
N ARG A 9 -0.37 -13.51 4.00
CA ARG A 9 0.29 -14.30 5.07
C ARG A 9 1.19 -13.44 5.95
N ALA A 10 1.89 -12.47 5.35
CA ALA A 10 2.73 -11.55 6.10
C ALA A 10 1.90 -10.66 7.03
N VAL A 11 0.78 -10.11 6.55
CA VAL A 11 -0.15 -9.33 7.39
C VAL A 11 -0.73 -10.19 8.50
N GLN A 12 -1.19 -11.42 8.19
CA GLN A 12 -1.72 -12.33 9.21
C GLN A 12 -0.68 -12.62 10.30
N GLY A 13 0.56 -12.89 9.90
CA GLY A 13 1.66 -13.13 10.85
C GLY A 13 1.94 -11.91 11.74
N MET A 14 1.90 -10.68 11.19
CA MET A 14 2.06 -9.46 11.97
C MET A 14 0.89 -9.24 12.95
N VAL A 15 -0.34 -9.49 12.51
CA VAL A 15 -1.57 -9.41 13.35
C VAL A 15 -1.50 -10.41 14.50
N ASP A 16 -1.17 -11.66 14.21
CA ASP A 16 -1.08 -12.69 15.24
C ASP A 16 0.02 -12.36 16.27
N ARG A 17 1.16 -11.84 15.78
CA ARG A 17 2.25 -11.40 16.64
C ARG A 17 1.85 -10.22 17.53
N ALA A 18 1.15 -9.23 16.99
CA ALA A 18 0.65 -8.09 17.75
C ALA A 18 -0.29 -8.54 18.86
N ARG A 19 -1.24 -9.43 18.55
CA ARG A 19 -2.16 -10.01 19.55
C ARG A 19 -1.44 -10.77 20.65
N GLN A 20 -0.42 -11.56 20.31
CA GLN A 20 0.41 -12.28 21.29
C GLN A 20 1.12 -11.34 22.26
N HIS A 21 1.41 -10.11 21.83
CA HIS A 21 2.00 -9.06 22.66
C HIS A 21 0.96 -8.13 23.32
N GLY A 22 -0.32 -8.49 23.29
CA GLY A 22 -1.38 -7.77 24.01
C GLY A 22 -2.00 -6.60 23.25
N ALA A 23 -1.75 -6.47 21.93
CA ALA A 23 -2.43 -5.46 21.13
C ALA A 23 -3.93 -5.78 20.99
N ASP A 24 -4.77 -4.78 21.24
CA ASP A 24 -6.21 -4.83 20.96
C ASP A 24 -6.42 -4.41 19.49
N LEU A 25 -6.84 -5.34 18.65
CA LEU A 25 -7.07 -5.14 17.23
C LEU A 25 -8.57 -5.17 16.96
N ARG A 26 -9.11 -4.03 16.55
CA ARG A 26 -10.52 -3.84 16.27
C ARG A 26 -10.74 -3.61 14.78
N GLY A 27 -11.44 -4.53 14.13
CA GLY A 27 -11.91 -4.39 12.75
C GLY A 27 -13.26 -3.67 12.70
N GLU A 28 -13.62 -3.23 11.50
CA GLU A 28 -14.92 -2.62 11.20
C GLU A 28 -15.25 -1.36 12.02
N GLN A 29 -14.22 -0.70 12.55
CA GLN A 29 -14.31 0.55 13.30
C GLN A 29 -13.91 1.73 12.42
N ARG A 30 -14.90 2.44 11.88
CA ARG A 30 -14.64 3.65 11.10
C ARG A 30 -14.25 4.80 12.03
N VAL A 31 -13.02 5.28 11.89
CA VAL A 31 -12.57 6.50 12.56
C VAL A 31 -13.22 7.70 11.88
N LEU A 32 -13.87 8.56 12.67
CA LEU A 32 -14.53 9.77 12.21
C LEU A 32 -13.62 10.98 12.29
N ASP A 33 -12.99 11.14 13.45
CA ASP A 33 -12.08 12.23 13.74
C ASP A 33 -11.13 11.87 14.90
N TRP A 34 -10.19 12.74 15.13
CA TRP A 34 -9.27 12.68 16.26
C TRP A 34 -8.93 14.08 16.75
N GLU A 35 -8.55 14.19 17.99
CA GLU A 35 -8.09 15.42 18.62
C GLU A 35 -6.88 15.10 19.51
N ALA A 36 -5.91 15.98 19.52
CA ALA A 36 -4.77 15.85 20.40
C ALA A 36 -4.55 17.15 21.19
N THR A 37 -4.21 16.97 22.46
CA THR A 37 -3.96 18.02 23.43
C THR A 37 -2.62 17.77 24.14
N ASP A 38 -2.22 18.68 25.01
CA ASP A 38 -1.03 18.50 25.84
C ASP A 38 -1.13 17.26 26.77
N SER A 39 -2.33 16.78 27.07
CA SER A 39 -2.56 15.66 27.97
C SER A 39 -2.67 14.29 27.27
N GLY A 40 -2.94 14.26 25.98
CA GLY A 40 -3.13 13.01 25.25
C GLY A 40 -3.87 13.19 23.93
N VAL A 41 -4.31 12.09 23.35
CA VAL A 41 -5.09 12.05 22.12
C VAL A 41 -6.42 11.35 22.34
N THR A 42 -7.43 11.80 21.63
CA THR A 42 -8.78 11.19 21.59
C THR A 42 -9.08 10.82 20.15
N VAL A 43 -9.53 9.60 19.91
CA VAL A 43 -9.98 9.11 18.60
C VAL A 43 -11.43 8.73 18.70
N ARG A 44 -12.27 9.24 17.80
CA ARG A 44 -13.70 8.94 17.75
C ARG A 44 -14.01 8.04 16.56
N THR A 45 -14.72 6.98 16.85
CA THR A 45 -15.30 6.09 15.83
C THR A 45 -16.82 6.24 15.83
N VAL A 46 -17.49 5.49 14.95
CA VAL A 46 -18.97 5.46 14.95
C VAL A 46 -19.52 4.97 16.28
N ASP A 47 -18.84 4.02 16.93
CA ASP A 47 -19.37 3.29 18.07
C ASP A 47 -18.75 3.72 19.42
N GLU A 48 -17.49 4.16 19.42
CA GLU A 48 -16.71 4.34 20.64
C GLU A 48 -15.78 5.55 20.58
N VAL A 49 -15.29 5.96 21.74
CA VAL A 49 -14.27 7.00 21.92
C VAL A 49 -13.07 6.38 22.64
N PHE A 50 -11.90 6.51 22.05
CA PHE A 50 -10.64 6.00 22.59
C PHE A 50 -9.77 7.15 23.06
N GLN A 51 -9.06 6.94 24.17
CA GLN A 51 -8.06 7.87 24.70
C GLN A 51 -6.71 7.16 24.82
N ALA A 52 -5.65 7.87 24.46
CA ALA A 52 -4.28 7.37 24.51
C ALA A 52 -3.27 8.50 24.71
N ASP A 53 -2.04 8.17 25.04
CA ASP A 53 -0.94 9.15 25.15
C ASP A 53 -0.42 9.57 23.77
N ARG A 54 -0.51 8.70 22.79
CA ARG A 54 0.06 8.87 21.44
C ARG A 54 -0.87 8.28 20.39
N LEU A 55 -0.75 8.81 19.18
CA LEU A 55 -1.49 8.34 18.01
C LEU A 55 -0.52 8.10 16.84
N ILE A 56 -0.71 6.98 16.15
CA ILE A 56 -0.06 6.69 14.87
C ILE A 56 -1.14 6.63 13.81
N ILE A 57 -1.02 7.45 12.77
CA ILE A 57 -1.96 7.48 11.65
C ILE A 57 -1.30 6.78 10.46
N ALA A 58 -1.86 5.64 10.05
CA ALA A 58 -1.44 4.85 8.90
C ALA A 58 -2.66 4.50 8.03
N ALA A 59 -3.43 5.54 7.65
CA ALA A 59 -4.77 5.41 7.09
C ALA A 59 -4.81 5.21 5.57
N GLY A 60 -3.64 5.03 4.90
CA GLY A 60 -3.57 4.75 3.46
C GLY A 60 -4.31 5.78 2.62
N ALA A 61 -5.29 5.33 1.82
CA ALA A 61 -6.06 6.20 0.94
C ALA A 61 -6.95 7.23 1.68
N TRP A 62 -7.21 7.00 2.96
CA TRP A 62 -8.04 7.90 3.79
C TRP A 62 -7.22 8.89 4.62
N THR A 63 -5.91 8.95 4.42
CA THR A 63 -5.03 9.86 5.18
C THR A 63 -5.47 11.31 5.08
N SER A 64 -5.77 11.80 3.88
CA SER A 64 -6.23 13.19 3.68
C SER A 64 -7.55 13.50 4.40
N ALA A 65 -8.44 12.53 4.49
CA ALA A 65 -9.72 12.69 5.20
C ALA A 65 -9.53 12.84 6.71
N LEU A 66 -8.51 12.19 7.29
CA LEU A 66 -8.23 12.23 8.73
C LEU A 66 -7.30 13.38 9.15
N LEU A 67 -6.43 13.81 8.26
CA LEU A 67 -5.41 14.83 8.59
C LEU A 67 -5.74 16.21 8.04
N GLY A 68 -6.80 16.34 7.22
CA GLY A 68 -7.08 17.59 6.55
C GLY A 68 -5.93 18.04 5.62
N GLU A 69 -5.62 19.31 5.61
CA GLU A 69 -4.55 19.85 4.79
C GLU A 69 -3.18 19.60 5.45
N LEU A 70 -2.50 18.56 5.00
CA LEU A 70 -1.10 18.29 5.35
C LEU A 70 -0.10 19.24 4.66
N GLY A 71 -0.58 20.15 3.80
CA GLY A 71 0.28 20.92 2.91
C GLY A 71 0.92 20.10 1.78
N VAL A 72 0.54 18.82 1.62
CA VAL A 72 1.02 17.91 0.57
C VAL A 72 -0.16 17.33 -0.18
N PRO A 73 -0.25 17.50 -1.51
CA PRO A 73 -1.32 16.92 -2.30
C PRO A 73 -1.11 15.41 -2.45
N LEU A 74 -1.83 14.62 -1.65
CA LEU A 74 -1.90 13.18 -1.80
C LEU A 74 -2.92 12.83 -2.90
N ARG A 75 -2.49 12.04 -3.88
CA ARG A 75 -3.37 11.54 -4.96
C ARG A 75 -3.69 10.08 -4.73
N VAL A 76 -4.97 9.76 -4.67
CA VAL A 76 -5.41 8.35 -4.63
C VAL A 76 -5.65 7.88 -6.06
N THR A 77 -5.03 6.76 -6.43
CA THR A 77 -5.25 6.14 -7.74
C THR A 77 -5.77 4.72 -7.61
N ARG A 78 -6.70 4.39 -8.50
CA ARG A 78 -7.23 3.04 -8.70
C ARG A 78 -6.26 2.25 -9.57
N GLN A 79 -5.91 1.06 -9.13
CA GLN A 79 -5.04 0.11 -9.82
C GLN A 79 -5.74 -1.23 -9.94
N VAL A 80 -5.54 -1.91 -11.06
CA VAL A 80 -6.14 -3.22 -11.28
C VAL A 80 -5.04 -4.25 -11.53
N LEU A 81 -5.10 -5.33 -10.77
CA LEU A 81 -4.25 -6.50 -10.98
C LEU A 81 -5.12 -7.67 -11.40
N GLY A 82 -4.54 -8.57 -12.17
CA GLY A 82 -5.23 -9.74 -12.68
C GLY A 82 -4.39 -11.00 -12.65
N TRP A 83 -5.09 -12.11 -12.72
CA TRP A 83 -4.53 -13.44 -12.85
C TRP A 83 -5.02 -14.05 -14.15
N VAL A 84 -4.11 -14.59 -14.93
CA VAL A 84 -4.40 -15.26 -16.20
C VAL A 84 -3.95 -16.70 -16.15
N GLN A 85 -4.61 -17.55 -16.95
CA GLN A 85 -4.29 -18.97 -17.11
C GLN A 85 -3.54 -19.18 -18.43
N PRO A 86 -2.20 -19.15 -18.45
CA PRO A 86 -1.44 -19.58 -19.62
C PRO A 86 -1.78 -21.02 -20.03
N PRO A 87 -1.60 -21.40 -21.30
CA PRO A 87 -1.75 -22.80 -21.76
C PRO A 87 -0.85 -23.76 -21.00
N ASP A 88 0.35 -23.29 -20.61
CA ASP A 88 1.30 -24.01 -19.77
C ASP A 88 1.79 -23.06 -18.64
N LEU A 89 1.55 -23.45 -17.39
CA LEU A 89 2.00 -22.69 -16.22
C LEU A 89 3.41 -23.07 -15.75
N HIS A 90 3.95 -24.19 -16.22
CA HIS A 90 5.24 -24.70 -15.73
C HIS A 90 6.39 -23.71 -15.95
N PRO A 91 6.54 -23.02 -17.11
CA PRO A 91 7.60 -22.04 -17.30
C PRO A 91 7.48 -20.81 -16.40
N PHE A 92 6.31 -20.58 -15.81
CA PHE A 92 6.02 -19.44 -14.92
C PHE A 92 6.05 -19.79 -13.44
N ALA A 93 6.47 -21.01 -13.09
CA ALA A 93 6.57 -21.45 -11.70
C ALA A 93 7.68 -20.70 -10.94
N ALA A 94 7.51 -20.53 -9.63
CA ALA A 94 8.38 -19.68 -8.79
C ALA A 94 9.85 -20.12 -8.73
N ASP A 95 10.16 -21.36 -9.05
CA ASP A 95 11.52 -21.91 -9.15
C ASP A 95 12.18 -21.64 -10.52
N GLN A 96 11.42 -21.24 -11.53
CA GLN A 96 11.88 -21.00 -12.89
C GLN A 96 11.67 -19.56 -13.37
N PHE A 97 10.67 -18.88 -12.86
CA PHE A 97 10.27 -17.55 -13.29
C PHE A 97 10.44 -16.52 -12.17
N PRO A 98 11.12 -15.39 -12.40
CA PRO A 98 11.31 -14.38 -11.37
C PRO A 98 10.07 -13.49 -11.15
N VAL A 99 10.04 -12.78 -10.03
CA VAL A 99 9.28 -11.53 -9.96
C VAL A 99 9.91 -10.52 -10.92
N TRP A 100 9.11 -9.75 -11.62
CA TRP A 100 9.58 -8.84 -12.65
C TRP A 100 8.88 -7.47 -12.59
N VAL A 101 9.61 -6.46 -13.04
CA VAL A 101 9.12 -5.11 -13.31
C VAL A 101 9.69 -4.69 -14.65
N LEU A 102 8.86 -4.19 -15.53
CA LEU A 102 9.21 -3.75 -16.87
C LEU A 102 8.72 -2.33 -17.10
N ASP A 103 9.63 -1.46 -17.53
CA ASP A 103 9.29 -0.14 -18.02
C ASP A 103 8.92 -0.27 -19.51
N GLY A 104 7.71 0.13 -19.85
CA GLY A 104 7.17 0.08 -21.21
C GLY A 104 7.76 1.12 -22.19
N ASN A 105 8.82 1.84 -21.79
CA ASN A 105 9.40 3.02 -22.45
C ASN A 105 8.51 4.28 -22.36
N ALA A 106 9.14 5.45 -22.36
CA ALA A 106 8.62 6.81 -22.34
C ALA A 106 7.08 6.96 -22.45
N GLY A 107 6.38 6.82 -21.32
CA GLY A 107 4.93 7.09 -21.25
C GLY A 107 4.00 5.88 -21.47
N GLN A 108 4.52 4.69 -21.72
CA GLN A 108 3.71 3.48 -21.94
C GLN A 108 3.40 2.70 -20.67
N GLY A 109 3.85 3.19 -19.51
CA GLY A 109 3.57 2.62 -18.21
C GLY A 109 4.62 1.64 -17.71
N VAL A 110 4.55 1.36 -16.41
CA VAL A 110 5.39 0.38 -15.72
C VAL A 110 4.53 -0.82 -15.36
N TYR A 111 4.93 -1.98 -15.82
CA TYR A 111 4.25 -3.24 -15.58
C TYR A 111 5.03 -4.11 -14.59
N TYR A 112 4.32 -4.93 -13.85
CA TYR A 112 4.96 -5.88 -12.95
C TYR A 112 4.17 -7.19 -12.89
N GLY A 113 4.84 -8.25 -12.44
CA GLY A 113 4.18 -9.52 -12.22
C GLY A 113 4.96 -10.44 -11.30
N PHE A 114 4.30 -11.51 -10.94
CA PHE A 114 4.80 -12.52 -10.03
C PHE A 114 4.74 -13.89 -10.68
N PRO A 115 5.64 -14.80 -10.31
CA PRO A 115 5.55 -16.17 -10.76
C PRO A 115 4.26 -16.83 -10.26
N HIS A 116 3.85 -17.87 -10.98
CA HIS A 116 2.82 -18.77 -10.50
C HIS A 116 3.30 -19.55 -9.27
N THR A 117 2.43 -19.66 -8.26
CA THR A 117 2.69 -20.43 -7.05
C THR A 117 1.74 -21.63 -7.01
N PRO A 118 2.25 -22.86 -7.19
CA PRO A 118 1.42 -24.07 -7.33
C PRO A 118 0.52 -24.36 -6.13
N ASP A 119 0.89 -23.85 -4.94
CA ASP A 119 0.10 -23.98 -3.71
C ASP A 119 -1.05 -22.95 -3.61
N GLY A 120 -1.26 -22.15 -4.66
CA GLY A 120 -2.30 -21.13 -4.71
C GLY A 120 -2.08 -19.93 -3.78
N SER A 121 -0.96 -19.87 -3.05
CA SER A 121 -0.70 -18.80 -2.07
C SER A 121 -0.56 -17.41 -2.68
N GLY A 122 -0.23 -17.32 -3.98
CA GLY A 122 -0.18 -16.09 -4.77
C GLY A 122 -1.43 -15.82 -5.60
N GLY A 123 -2.48 -16.66 -5.45
CA GLY A 123 -3.65 -16.73 -6.34
C GLY A 123 -3.45 -17.76 -7.45
N GLU A 124 -4.55 -18.11 -8.13
CA GLU A 124 -4.51 -19.02 -9.27
C GLU A 124 -3.99 -18.32 -10.52
N GLY A 125 -3.07 -18.96 -11.24
CA GLY A 125 -2.53 -18.46 -12.50
C GLY A 125 -1.33 -17.52 -12.37
N LEU A 126 -1.01 -16.85 -13.46
CA LEU A 126 0.07 -15.86 -13.57
C LEU A 126 -0.47 -14.48 -13.19
N LYS A 127 0.09 -13.87 -12.15
CA LYS A 127 -0.32 -12.57 -11.64
C LYS A 127 0.47 -11.43 -12.28
N LEU A 128 -0.22 -10.40 -12.78
CA LEU A 128 0.41 -9.20 -13.31
C LEU A 128 -0.51 -7.96 -13.22
N ALA A 129 0.09 -6.79 -13.36
CA ALA A 129 -0.62 -5.53 -13.36
C ALA A 129 0.18 -4.40 -14.02
N LEU A 130 -0.53 -3.33 -14.39
CA LEU A 130 0.06 -2.02 -14.64
C LEU A 130 0.30 -1.34 -13.28
N HIS A 131 1.57 -1.00 -13.00
CA HIS A 131 1.94 -0.30 -11.78
C HIS A 131 1.66 1.20 -11.89
N TRP A 132 1.99 1.78 -13.04
CA TRP A 132 1.85 3.21 -13.30
C TRP A 132 1.66 3.47 -14.81
N PRO A 133 0.79 4.42 -15.22
CA PRO A 133 -0.08 5.26 -14.40
C PRO A 133 -1.30 4.51 -13.84
N GLY A 134 -1.98 5.13 -12.87
CA GLY A 134 -3.30 4.71 -12.38
C GLY A 134 -4.36 5.78 -12.65
N THR A 135 -5.61 5.47 -12.43
CA THR A 135 -6.74 6.39 -12.58
C THR A 135 -7.02 7.09 -11.25
N ASP A 136 -7.08 8.41 -11.24
CA ASP A 136 -7.42 9.20 -10.06
C ASP A 136 -8.84 8.89 -9.58
N VAL A 137 -8.97 8.70 -8.27
CA VAL A 137 -10.25 8.37 -7.63
C VAL A 137 -10.35 8.96 -6.23
N GLU A 138 -11.58 9.13 -5.77
CA GLU A 138 -11.87 9.37 -4.36
C GLU A 138 -11.94 8.03 -3.61
N ALA A 139 -11.28 7.94 -2.46
CA ALA A 139 -11.14 6.68 -1.71
C ALA A 139 -12.48 6.04 -1.33
N ASP A 140 -13.47 6.87 -0.93
CA ASP A 140 -14.81 6.41 -0.52
C ASP A 140 -15.75 6.15 -1.70
N ALA A 141 -15.45 6.68 -2.90
CA ALA A 141 -16.29 6.55 -4.09
C ALA A 141 -15.77 5.52 -5.11
N VAL A 142 -14.65 4.86 -4.81
CA VAL A 142 -14.04 3.91 -5.76
C VAL A 142 -14.92 2.68 -5.97
N ASP A 143 -15.18 2.35 -7.23
CA ASP A 143 -15.74 1.05 -7.57
C ASP A 143 -14.67 -0.04 -7.45
N ARG A 144 -14.90 -0.98 -6.53
CA ARG A 144 -14.03 -2.13 -6.27
C ARG A 144 -14.30 -3.32 -7.20
N ASN A 145 -15.34 -3.22 -8.02
CA ASN A 145 -15.61 -4.22 -9.04
C ASN A 145 -14.74 -3.98 -10.28
N PRO A 146 -14.37 -5.02 -11.01
CA PRO A 146 -13.75 -4.88 -12.32
C PRO A 146 -14.67 -4.14 -13.29
N LEU A 147 -14.12 -3.17 -14.01
CA LEU A 147 -14.81 -2.38 -15.02
C LEU A 147 -14.43 -2.84 -16.44
N PRO A 148 -15.27 -2.56 -17.45
CA PRO A 148 -14.86 -2.73 -18.84
C PRO A 148 -13.56 -1.98 -19.14
N GLY A 149 -12.61 -2.65 -19.80
CA GLY A 149 -11.29 -2.09 -20.09
C GLY A 149 -10.21 -2.34 -19.03
N ASP A 150 -10.56 -2.75 -17.82
CA ASP A 150 -9.57 -3.04 -16.77
C ASP A 150 -8.57 -4.16 -17.16
N ALA A 151 -8.98 -5.06 -18.04
CA ALA A 151 -8.14 -6.13 -18.54
C ALA A 151 -7.16 -5.69 -19.65
N ASP A 152 -7.38 -4.53 -20.27
CA ASP A 152 -6.63 -4.11 -21.45
C ASP A 152 -5.14 -3.97 -21.15
N ALA A 153 -4.80 -3.34 -20.01
CA ALA A 153 -3.41 -3.20 -19.59
C ALA A 153 -2.74 -4.56 -19.29
N ILE A 154 -3.51 -5.54 -18.80
CA ILE A 154 -3.02 -6.90 -18.54
C ILE A 154 -2.67 -7.58 -19.87
N TYR A 155 -3.58 -7.52 -20.85
CA TYR A 155 -3.36 -8.12 -22.15
C TYR A 155 -2.30 -7.39 -22.96
N ASP A 156 -2.20 -6.05 -22.86
CA ASP A 156 -1.09 -5.29 -23.48
C ASP A 156 0.26 -5.76 -22.93
N ALA A 157 0.39 -5.93 -21.62
CA ALA A 157 1.61 -6.45 -21.01
C ALA A 157 1.97 -7.86 -21.51
N LEU A 158 0.97 -8.74 -21.62
CA LEU A 158 1.17 -10.10 -22.13
C LEU A 158 1.59 -10.10 -23.60
N GLU A 159 0.93 -9.33 -24.45
CA GLU A 159 1.24 -9.26 -25.88
C GLU A 159 2.65 -8.73 -26.14
N ARG A 160 3.06 -7.72 -25.38
CA ARG A 160 4.35 -7.04 -25.58
C ARG A 160 5.52 -7.76 -24.94
N PHE A 161 5.34 -8.29 -23.74
CA PHE A 161 6.46 -8.74 -22.91
C PHE A 161 6.43 -10.23 -22.60
N LEU A 162 5.25 -10.84 -22.52
CA LEU A 162 5.08 -12.22 -22.09
C LEU A 162 4.04 -12.98 -22.94
N PRO A 163 4.22 -13.08 -24.26
CA PRO A 163 3.23 -13.69 -25.14
C PRO A 163 2.88 -15.15 -24.78
N ALA A 164 3.84 -15.91 -24.25
CA ALA A 164 3.59 -17.27 -23.75
C ALA A 164 2.71 -17.31 -22.49
N GLY A 165 2.59 -16.19 -21.77
CA GLY A 165 1.72 -16.03 -20.60
C GLY A 165 0.27 -15.73 -20.95
N ARG A 166 -0.06 -15.53 -22.25
CA ARG A 166 -1.41 -15.16 -22.66
C ARG A 166 -2.38 -16.31 -22.48
N GLY A 167 -3.50 -16.03 -21.82
CA GLY A 167 -4.58 -16.98 -21.59
C GLY A 167 -5.82 -16.30 -21.04
N PRO A 168 -6.86 -17.07 -20.70
CA PRO A 168 -8.07 -16.53 -20.09
C PRO A 168 -7.78 -15.79 -18.79
N LEU A 169 -8.47 -14.68 -18.57
CA LEU A 169 -8.46 -13.97 -17.29
C LEU A 169 -9.26 -14.78 -16.26
N LEU A 170 -8.63 -15.15 -15.15
CA LEU A 170 -9.24 -15.91 -14.07
C LEU A 170 -9.92 -15.00 -13.06
N SER A 171 -9.24 -13.93 -12.66
CA SER A 171 -9.76 -12.98 -11.69
C SER A 171 -9.06 -11.63 -11.79
N GLN A 172 -9.72 -10.61 -11.26
CA GLN A 172 -9.16 -9.26 -11.09
C GLN A 172 -9.39 -8.76 -9.66
N ARG A 173 -8.53 -7.85 -9.21
CA ARG A 173 -8.68 -7.15 -7.93
C ARG A 173 -8.34 -5.68 -8.12
N VAL A 174 -9.13 -4.83 -7.48
CA VAL A 174 -8.92 -3.39 -7.44
C VAL A 174 -8.17 -3.03 -6.18
N CYS A 175 -7.05 -2.32 -6.34
CA CYS A 175 -6.24 -1.74 -5.27
C CYS A 175 -6.25 -0.22 -5.35
N LEU A 176 -5.87 0.43 -4.26
CA LEU A 176 -5.63 1.86 -4.21
C LEU A 176 -4.16 2.13 -3.91
N TYR A 177 -3.58 3.08 -4.62
CA TYR A 177 -2.33 3.70 -4.22
C TYR A 177 -2.61 5.10 -3.68
N THR A 178 -1.85 5.51 -2.68
CA THR A 178 -1.80 6.88 -2.20
C THR A 178 -0.45 7.43 -2.58
N ASN A 179 -0.45 8.36 -3.54
CA ASN A 179 0.76 8.86 -4.17
C ASN A 179 1.11 10.24 -3.63
N THR A 180 2.40 10.45 -3.37
CA THR A 180 2.99 11.76 -3.14
C THR A 180 3.48 12.36 -4.46
N PRO A 181 3.72 13.68 -4.54
CA PRO A 181 4.23 14.32 -5.75
C PRO A 181 5.58 13.78 -6.22
N ASP A 182 6.43 13.38 -5.28
CA ASP A 182 7.80 12.90 -5.54
C ASP A 182 7.92 11.37 -5.51
N GLY A 183 6.83 10.65 -5.24
CA GLY A 183 6.80 9.19 -5.14
C GLY A 183 7.45 8.62 -3.88
N HIS A 184 8.06 9.45 -3.01
CA HIS A 184 8.62 9.02 -1.73
C HIS A 184 7.56 8.99 -0.64
N PHE A 185 7.73 8.11 0.34
CA PHE A 185 6.84 8.00 1.50
C PHE A 185 6.84 9.26 2.34
N ILE A 186 5.79 9.46 3.11
CA ILE A 186 5.79 10.42 4.22
C ILE A 186 5.80 9.63 5.50
N VAL A 187 6.84 9.83 6.32
CA VAL A 187 6.98 9.25 7.65
C VAL A 187 7.53 10.33 8.56
N ASP A 188 6.70 10.84 9.47
CA ASP A 188 7.05 11.98 10.31
C ASP A 188 6.17 12.03 11.56
N ARG A 189 6.50 12.95 12.45
CA ARG A 189 5.59 13.46 13.49
C ARG A 189 4.93 14.72 12.98
N LEU A 190 3.67 14.94 13.35
CA LEU A 190 3.02 16.20 13.01
C LEU A 190 3.73 17.37 13.72
N PRO A 191 4.19 18.38 12.98
CA PRO A 191 4.92 19.51 13.57
C PRO A 191 4.11 20.24 14.64
N GLU A 192 2.81 20.39 14.41
CA GLU A 192 1.89 21.10 15.29
C GLU A 192 1.43 20.21 16.47
N ASN A 193 1.60 18.90 16.37
CA ASN A 193 1.21 17.98 17.41
C ASN A 193 2.16 16.79 17.55
N PRO A 194 3.20 16.92 18.38
CA PRO A 194 4.23 15.89 18.52
C PRO A 194 3.76 14.58 19.16
N ARG A 195 2.49 14.48 19.60
CA ARG A 195 1.89 13.23 20.04
C ARG A 195 1.38 12.37 18.89
N VAL A 196 1.34 12.91 17.68
CA VAL A 196 0.83 12.22 16.50
C VAL A 196 1.97 11.97 15.53
N SER A 197 2.17 10.70 15.20
CA SER A 197 3.06 10.24 14.14
C SER A 197 2.23 9.72 12.97
N LEU A 198 2.78 9.81 11.77
CA LEU A 198 2.08 9.35 10.57
C LEU A 198 3.01 8.62 9.61
N ALA A 199 2.40 7.70 8.84
CA ALA A 199 3.01 7.10 7.68
C ALA A 199 1.97 7.00 6.56
N CYS A 200 2.24 7.63 5.43
CA CYS A 200 1.32 7.67 4.28
C CYS A 200 2.07 7.88 2.96
N GLY A 201 1.31 7.94 1.86
CA GLY A 201 1.89 8.24 0.55
C GLY A 201 2.89 7.19 0.07
N PHE A 202 2.61 5.90 0.31
CA PHE A 202 3.54 4.81 -0.06
C PHE A 202 3.62 4.53 -1.56
N SER A 203 2.90 5.26 -2.39
CA SER A 203 3.04 5.34 -3.85
C SER A 203 3.12 3.97 -4.54
N GLY A 204 2.37 2.98 -4.03
CA GLY A 204 2.28 1.64 -4.61
C GLY A 204 3.45 0.70 -4.35
N HIS A 205 4.48 1.09 -3.60
CA HIS A 205 5.66 0.25 -3.37
C HIS A 205 6.10 0.11 -1.89
N GLY A 206 5.21 0.43 -0.95
CA GLY A 206 5.52 0.47 0.49
C GLY A 206 5.53 -0.86 1.22
N PHE A 207 4.82 -1.89 0.73
CA PHE A 207 4.59 -3.11 1.51
C PHE A 207 5.87 -3.82 1.97
N LYS A 208 6.90 -3.85 1.13
CA LYS A 208 8.21 -4.43 1.46
C LYS A 208 8.89 -3.77 2.68
N PHE A 209 8.48 -2.57 3.06
CA PHE A 209 9.01 -1.82 4.20
C PHE A 209 8.12 -1.91 5.45
N ALA A 210 6.98 -2.61 5.41
CA ALA A 210 5.98 -2.59 6.48
C ALA A 210 6.58 -2.90 7.87
N SER A 211 7.49 -3.86 7.98
CA SER A 211 8.12 -4.23 9.25
C SER A 211 9.00 -3.11 9.81
N VAL A 212 9.89 -2.53 9.00
CA VAL A 212 10.76 -1.42 9.44
C VAL A 212 9.95 -0.15 9.68
N MET A 213 8.89 0.10 8.92
CA MET A 213 8.00 1.24 9.19
C MET A 213 7.26 1.09 10.52
N GLY A 214 6.90 -0.13 10.90
CA GLY A 214 6.33 -0.40 12.23
C GLY A 214 7.30 -0.05 13.36
N GLU A 215 8.57 -0.41 13.23
CA GLU A 215 9.63 -0.06 14.18
C GLU A 215 9.84 1.46 14.24
N VAL A 216 10.01 2.11 13.08
CA VAL A 216 10.17 3.58 12.98
C VAL A 216 9.00 4.31 13.64
N LEU A 217 7.76 3.91 13.37
CA LEU A 217 6.58 4.56 13.94
C LEU A 217 6.48 4.35 15.45
N ALA A 218 6.87 3.18 15.95
CA ALA A 218 6.95 2.91 17.38
C ALA A 218 7.98 3.81 18.05
N ASP A 219 9.18 3.93 17.47
CA ASP A 219 10.23 4.82 17.96
C ASP A 219 9.75 6.29 17.99
N LEU A 220 9.16 6.77 16.90
CA LEU A 220 8.62 8.12 16.82
C LEU A 220 7.52 8.38 17.85
N ALA A 221 6.66 7.40 18.09
CA ALA A 221 5.57 7.54 19.06
C ALA A 221 6.07 7.49 20.49
N ILE A 222 7.02 6.62 20.84
CA ILE A 222 7.50 6.39 22.19
C ILE A 222 8.61 7.37 22.55
N GLU A 223 9.66 7.44 21.73
CA GLU A 223 10.88 8.19 21.98
C GLU A 223 10.88 9.58 21.32
N GLY A 224 9.98 9.84 20.40
CA GLY A 224 9.93 11.07 19.59
C GLY A 224 11.01 11.18 18.53
N LYS A 225 11.82 10.16 18.34
CA LYS A 225 12.90 10.06 17.34
C LYS A 225 13.16 8.60 17.01
N THR A 226 13.85 8.34 15.91
CA THR A 226 14.36 7.03 15.53
C THR A 226 15.81 7.15 15.04
N ASP A 227 16.57 6.09 15.15
CA ASP A 227 17.93 5.99 14.61
C ASP A 227 17.95 5.65 13.10
N TRP A 228 16.80 5.29 12.54
CA TRP A 228 16.69 5.04 11.12
C TRP A 228 16.80 6.35 10.31
N PRO A 229 17.47 6.34 9.14
CA PRO A 229 17.71 7.53 8.34
C PRO A 229 16.46 7.96 7.55
N ILE A 230 15.40 8.37 8.23
CA ILE A 230 14.12 8.76 7.63
C ILE A 230 14.00 10.26 7.30
N GLY A 231 15.03 11.07 7.53
CA GLY A 231 14.95 12.53 7.35
C GLY A 231 14.46 12.97 5.96
N PHE A 232 14.76 12.20 4.92
CA PHE A 232 14.28 12.45 3.56
C PHE A 232 12.79 12.11 3.35
N LEU A 233 12.14 11.48 4.32
CA LEU A 233 10.71 11.14 4.31
C LEU A 233 9.85 12.15 5.08
N GLY A 234 10.47 13.16 5.69
CA GLY A 234 9.79 14.17 6.50
C GLY A 234 8.87 15.09 5.67
N LEU A 235 7.84 15.63 6.30
CA LEU A 235 6.90 16.60 5.73
C LEU A 235 7.57 17.88 5.26
N SER A 236 8.64 18.31 5.97
CA SER A 236 9.35 19.56 5.69
C SER A 236 9.93 19.66 4.28
N ARG A 237 10.12 18.52 3.57
CA ARG A 237 10.62 18.52 2.19
C ARG A 237 9.63 19.15 1.19
N PHE A 238 8.37 19.26 1.55
CA PHE A 238 7.33 19.90 0.72
C PHE A 238 7.11 21.39 1.08
N SER A 239 7.70 21.88 2.18
CA SER A 239 7.51 23.25 2.63
C SER A 239 8.36 24.28 1.87
N GLN A 240 9.17 23.85 0.91
CA GLN A 240 10.06 24.71 0.12
C GLN A 240 9.62 24.92 -1.33
N SER A 241 8.37 24.62 -1.63
CA SER A 241 7.81 24.71 -3.00
C SER A 241 6.94 25.93 -3.19
#